data_2b3c3e7f1393f21ab8fe001f125c933f
#
_entry.id   2b3c3e7f1393f21ab8fe001f125c933f
#
_cell.length_a   1.000
_cell.length_b   1.000
_cell.length_c   1.000
_cell.angle_alpha   90.00
_cell.angle_beta   90.00
_cell.angle_gamma   90.00
#
_symmetry.space_group_name_H-M   'P 1'
#
loop_
_entity.id
_entity.type
_entity.pdbx_description
1 polymer ?
#
loop_
_entity_poly.entity_id
_entity_poly.type
_entity_poly.pdbx_seq_one_letter_code
_entity_poly.pdbx_strand_id
1 'polypeptide(L)'
;GHPSGRCTCTDAAVEKYVALGADLVCYSGAKAIEGPTSGFITGRKDLTDAAKLHYKGIGRPMKVGKESMMGLVKALELYEARDQEAHCRELNAIVDRLASLLEGLPHIRVGKSTDEAGRSISRVRVDVLPDCPLTAQQIGDRLKSGNPAVFTRDHFLNVGTIFFDPRPMLPGDAEAIAARMKEILKG
;
A
#
# COMPACT_ATOMS: atom_id res chain seq x y z
N GLY A 1 9.16 -1.17 30.82
CA GLY A 1 8.19 -1.56 29.87
C GLY A 1 8.86 -1.71 28.52
N HIS A 2 8.88 -2.89 27.92
CA HIS A 2 9.40 -3.07 26.58
C HIS A 2 8.57 -2.26 25.60
N PRO A 3 9.20 -1.50 24.69
CA PRO A 3 8.56 -1.14 23.44
C PRO A 3 8.57 -2.45 22.62
N SER A 4 7.50 -3.20 22.68
CA SER A 4 7.24 -4.25 21.71
C SER A 4 7.18 -3.55 20.36
N GLY A 5 8.26 -3.64 19.58
CA GLY A 5 8.28 -3.21 18.21
C GLY A 5 7.23 -4.01 17.47
N ARG A 6 6.00 -3.51 17.44
CA ARG A 6 4.96 -4.05 16.58
C ARG A 6 5.46 -3.85 15.16
N CYS A 7 5.80 -4.94 14.53
CA CYS A 7 6.05 -4.97 13.09
C CYS A 7 4.75 -4.59 12.41
N THR A 8 4.59 -3.32 12.04
CA THR A 8 3.41 -2.87 11.33
C THR A 8 3.66 -3.10 9.84
N CYS A 9 2.89 -3.97 9.25
CA CYS A 9 2.96 -4.26 7.82
C CYS A 9 2.65 -3.05 6.95
N THR A 10 2.04 -2.04 7.51
CA THR A 10 1.44 -0.95 6.74
C THR A 10 2.12 0.39 6.94
N ASP A 11 2.51 0.76 8.15
CA ASP A 11 3.30 1.96 8.45
C ASP A 11 4.02 1.77 9.80
N ALA A 12 5.00 2.62 10.10
CA ALA A 12 5.60 2.63 11.41
C ALA A 12 4.52 2.90 12.48
N ALA A 13 4.66 2.28 13.64
CA ALA A 13 3.79 2.55 14.78
C ALA A 13 3.62 4.07 14.96
N VAL A 14 2.39 4.52 15.18
CA VAL A 14 2.05 5.96 15.28
C VAL A 14 2.95 6.66 16.29
N GLU A 15 3.31 5.99 17.37
CA GLU A 15 4.16 6.51 18.45
C GLU A 15 5.64 6.64 18.07
N LYS A 16 6.09 5.93 17.03
CA LYS A 16 7.51 5.85 16.68
C LYS A 16 8.13 7.23 16.42
N TYR A 17 7.47 8.06 15.64
CA TYR A 17 8.03 9.35 15.26
C TYR A 17 8.00 10.35 16.41
N VAL A 18 7.00 10.28 17.28
CA VAL A 18 6.96 11.06 18.52
C VAL A 18 8.08 10.63 19.47
N ALA A 19 8.32 9.32 19.60
CA ALA A 19 9.43 8.80 20.39
C ALA A 19 10.82 9.19 19.86
N LEU A 20 10.93 9.42 18.54
CA LEU A 20 12.14 9.92 17.90
C LEU A 20 12.33 11.44 18.00
N GLY A 21 11.42 12.16 18.68
CA GLY A 21 11.51 13.58 18.96
C GLY A 21 10.69 14.48 18.04
N ALA A 22 9.78 13.94 17.23
CA ALA A 22 8.87 14.77 16.45
C ALA A 22 7.83 15.43 17.37
N ASP A 23 7.70 16.76 17.29
CA ASP A 23 6.70 17.51 18.06
C ASP A 23 5.28 17.25 17.58
N LEU A 24 5.09 17.12 16.26
CA LEU A 24 3.83 16.78 15.60
C LEU A 24 4.07 15.79 14.45
N VAL A 25 3.14 14.88 14.28
CA VAL A 25 3.12 13.93 13.16
C VAL A 25 1.73 13.91 12.54
N CYS A 26 1.67 14.03 11.21
CA CYS A 26 0.43 13.99 10.44
C CYS A 26 0.30 12.64 9.74
N TYR A 27 -0.87 12.02 9.84
CA TYR A 27 -1.19 10.74 9.21
C TYR A 27 -2.38 10.87 8.26
N SER A 28 -2.32 10.11 7.17
CA SER A 28 -3.48 9.90 6.31
C SER A 28 -4.39 8.84 6.93
N GLY A 29 -5.67 9.15 7.07
CA GLY A 29 -6.66 8.18 7.54
C GLY A 29 -7.11 7.18 6.47
N ALA A 30 -7.01 7.56 5.18
CA ALA A 30 -7.50 6.78 4.06
C ALA A 30 -6.48 5.81 3.43
N LYS A 31 -5.30 5.65 4.04
CA LYS A 31 -4.26 4.74 3.54
C LYS A 31 -4.16 3.50 4.43
N ALA A 32 -3.06 3.35 5.17
CA ALA A 32 -2.82 2.20 6.04
C ALA A 32 -3.86 1.99 7.14
N ILE A 33 -4.52 3.06 7.57
CA ILE A 33 -5.61 3.02 8.56
C ILE A 33 -6.92 2.51 7.96
N GLU A 34 -7.06 2.56 6.61
CA GLU A 34 -8.23 2.09 5.86
C GLU A 34 -9.55 2.82 6.23
N GLY A 35 -9.43 4.06 6.71
CA GLY A 35 -10.56 4.94 7.01
C GLY A 35 -11.03 5.73 5.78
N PRO A 36 -12.06 6.57 5.95
CA PRO A 36 -12.51 7.47 4.90
C PRO A 36 -11.47 8.55 4.60
N THR A 37 -11.69 9.36 3.56
CA THR A 37 -10.85 10.50 3.22
C THR A 37 -10.75 11.47 4.39
N SER A 38 -9.65 11.39 5.11
CA SER A 38 -9.40 12.08 6.37
C SER A 38 -7.92 12.02 6.73
N GLY A 39 -7.57 12.63 7.84
CA GLY A 39 -6.26 12.52 8.46
C GLY A 39 -6.33 12.93 9.93
N PHE A 40 -5.28 12.67 10.66
CA PHE A 40 -5.15 13.10 12.04
C PHE A 40 -3.74 13.58 12.33
N ILE A 41 -3.64 14.40 13.37
CA ILE A 41 -2.38 14.90 13.90
C ILE A 41 -2.20 14.36 15.31
N THR A 42 -1.02 13.85 15.61
CA THR A 42 -0.63 13.41 16.95
C THR A 42 0.68 14.08 17.37
N GLY A 43 0.94 14.18 18.67
CA GLY A 43 2.14 14.77 19.24
C GLY A 43 1.84 15.64 20.46
N ARG A 44 2.63 16.69 20.63
CA ARG A 44 2.51 17.61 21.79
C ARG A 44 1.12 18.23 21.88
N LYS A 45 0.56 18.16 23.10
CA LYS A 45 -0.80 18.63 23.36
C LYS A 45 -0.99 20.12 23.09
N ASP A 46 -0.04 20.96 23.46
CA ASP A 46 -0.08 22.40 23.24
C ASP A 46 -0.17 22.75 21.74
N LEU A 47 0.58 22.02 20.91
CA LEU A 47 0.60 22.21 19.47
C LEU A 47 -0.67 21.65 18.79
N THR A 48 -1.17 20.49 19.25
CA THR A 48 -2.43 19.96 18.73
C THR A 48 -3.63 20.81 19.11
N ASP A 49 -3.63 21.42 20.30
CA ASP A 49 -4.64 22.38 20.73
C ASP A 49 -4.56 23.70 19.90
N ALA A 50 -3.36 24.19 19.63
CA ALA A 50 -3.17 25.32 18.71
C ALA A 50 -3.68 25.00 17.30
N ALA A 51 -3.42 23.81 16.78
CA ALA A 51 -3.92 23.37 15.47
C ALA A 51 -5.45 23.42 15.37
N LYS A 52 -6.19 23.11 16.44
CA LYS A 52 -7.66 23.18 16.50
C LYS A 52 -8.19 24.60 16.29
N LEU A 53 -7.41 25.63 16.67
CA LEU A 53 -7.83 27.02 16.51
C LEU A 53 -7.97 27.43 15.03
N HIS A 54 -7.25 26.75 14.12
CA HIS A 54 -7.36 27.00 12.68
C HIS A 54 -8.75 26.69 12.11
N TYR A 55 -9.58 25.90 12.79
CA TYR A 55 -10.99 25.72 12.40
C TYR A 55 -11.82 27.00 12.46
N LYS A 56 -11.37 28.01 13.21
CA LYS A 56 -12.01 29.32 13.29
C LYS A 56 -11.44 30.35 12.31
N GLY A 57 -10.35 29.99 11.62
CA GLY A 57 -9.62 30.85 10.69
C GLY A 57 -9.36 30.19 9.34
N ILE A 58 -8.12 30.22 8.90
CA ILE A 58 -7.68 29.80 7.56
C ILE A 58 -7.99 28.31 7.23
N GLY A 59 -8.06 27.44 8.23
CA GLY A 59 -8.39 26.02 8.05
C GLY A 59 -9.89 25.75 7.87
N ARG A 60 -10.75 26.74 8.03
CA ARG A 60 -12.21 26.55 7.98
C ARG A 60 -12.73 25.95 6.67
N PRO A 61 -12.25 26.36 5.49
CA PRO A 61 -12.68 25.77 4.21
C PRO A 61 -12.27 24.30 4.03
N MET A 62 -11.23 23.87 4.75
CA MET A 62 -10.66 22.52 4.63
C MET A 62 -11.13 21.57 5.76
N LYS A 63 -12.18 21.96 6.48
CA LYS A 63 -12.72 21.17 7.58
C LYS A 63 -13.27 19.83 7.08
N VAL A 64 -12.81 18.74 7.69
CA VAL A 64 -13.34 17.39 7.46
C VAL A 64 -14.75 17.27 8.03
N GLY A 65 -15.65 16.60 7.32
CA GLY A 65 -17.02 16.30 7.77
C GLY A 65 -17.05 15.41 9.01
N LYS A 66 -18.11 15.51 9.80
CA LYS A 66 -18.27 14.71 11.03
C LYS A 66 -18.33 13.22 10.74
N GLU A 67 -18.92 12.84 9.62
CA GLU A 67 -19.04 11.46 9.14
C GLU A 67 -17.65 10.85 8.93
N SER A 68 -16.77 11.58 8.26
CA SER A 68 -15.39 11.15 8.05
C SER A 68 -14.58 11.11 9.35
N MET A 69 -14.85 12.03 10.30
CA MET A 69 -14.21 11.98 11.62
C MET A 69 -14.61 10.72 12.38
N MET A 70 -15.91 10.39 12.42
CA MET A 70 -16.38 9.18 13.10
C MET A 70 -15.90 7.91 12.41
N GLY A 71 -15.92 7.89 11.08
CA GLY A 71 -15.34 6.79 10.30
C GLY A 71 -13.85 6.58 10.57
N LEU A 72 -13.08 7.66 10.71
CA LEU A 72 -11.67 7.57 11.08
C LEU A 72 -11.45 7.03 12.49
N VAL A 73 -12.26 7.49 13.46
CA VAL A 73 -12.19 6.95 14.84
C VAL A 73 -12.42 5.45 14.82
N LYS A 74 -13.47 4.99 14.12
CA LYS A 74 -13.74 3.55 13.99
C LYS A 74 -12.62 2.80 13.28
N ALA A 75 -12.04 3.37 12.24
CA ALA A 75 -10.92 2.76 11.54
C ALA A 75 -9.67 2.63 12.44
N LEU A 76 -9.40 3.62 13.29
CA LEU A 76 -8.31 3.56 14.26
C LEU A 76 -8.53 2.46 15.32
N GLU A 77 -9.77 2.32 15.83
CA GLU A 77 -10.12 1.22 16.75
C GLU A 77 -9.88 -0.15 16.11
N LEU A 78 -10.31 -0.33 14.84
CA LEU A 78 -10.10 -1.57 14.11
C LEU A 78 -8.62 -1.83 13.81
N TYR A 79 -7.87 -0.77 13.49
CA TYR A 79 -6.44 -0.85 13.25
C TYR A 79 -5.67 -1.27 14.51
N GLU A 80 -6.04 -0.72 15.67
CA GLU A 80 -5.44 -1.07 16.96
C GLU A 80 -5.76 -2.52 17.37
N ALA A 81 -6.99 -2.96 17.13
CA ALA A 81 -7.45 -4.31 17.44
C ALA A 81 -6.92 -5.38 16.46
N ARG A 82 -6.39 -4.99 15.30
CA ARG A 82 -5.91 -5.91 14.27
C ARG A 82 -4.65 -6.66 14.73
N ASP A 83 -4.62 -7.98 14.55
CA ASP A 83 -3.37 -8.74 14.59
C ASP A 83 -2.52 -8.40 13.35
N GLN A 84 -1.56 -7.51 13.55
CA GLN A 84 -0.70 -7.00 12.47
C GLN A 84 0.20 -8.10 11.88
N GLU A 85 0.61 -9.08 12.67
CA GLU A 85 1.44 -10.19 12.19
C GLU A 85 0.62 -11.15 11.32
N ALA A 86 -0.61 -11.47 11.75
CA ALA A 86 -1.53 -12.27 10.92
C ALA A 86 -1.81 -11.57 9.60
N HIS A 87 -2.11 -10.28 9.63
CA HIS A 87 -2.34 -9.48 8.43
C HIS A 87 -1.13 -9.46 7.48
N CYS A 88 0.10 -9.35 8.01
CA CYS A 88 1.31 -9.48 7.21
C CYS A 88 1.45 -10.85 6.57
N ARG A 89 1.15 -11.92 7.30
CA ARG A 89 1.20 -13.27 6.76
C ARG A 89 0.20 -13.45 5.62
N GLU A 90 -1.01 -12.92 5.76
CA GLU A 90 -2.03 -12.96 4.71
C GLU A 90 -1.58 -12.24 3.44
N LEU A 91 -1.06 -11.01 3.57
CA LEU A 91 -0.55 -10.25 2.43
C LEU A 91 0.63 -10.94 1.74
N ASN A 92 1.56 -11.51 2.52
CA ASN A 92 2.68 -12.25 1.96
C ASN A 92 2.24 -13.56 1.29
N ALA A 93 1.20 -14.21 1.78
CA ALA A 93 0.62 -15.39 1.12
C ALA A 93 0.02 -15.04 -0.27
N ILE A 94 -0.59 -13.86 -0.42
CA ILE A 94 -1.04 -13.36 -1.73
C ILE A 94 0.16 -13.14 -2.67
N VAL A 95 1.24 -12.55 -2.16
CA VAL A 95 2.49 -12.35 -2.93
C VAL A 95 3.08 -13.69 -3.37
N ASP A 96 3.14 -14.66 -2.46
CA ASP A 96 3.66 -16.01 -2.76
C ASP A 96 2.81 -16.71 -3.83
N ARG A 97 1.49 -16.60 -3.70
CA ARG A 97 0.55 -17.15 -4.66
C ARG A 97 0.72 -16.55 -6.05
N LEU A 98 0.73 -15.21 -6.15
CA LEU A 98 0.90 -14.52 -7.43
C LEU A 98 2.27 -14.81 -8.04
N ALA A 99 3.35 -14.77 -7.26
CA ALA A 99 4.68 -15.09 -7.76
C ALA A 99 4.72 -16.51 -8.35
N SER A 100 4.17 -17.49 -7.64
CA SER A 100 4.10 -18.87 -8.12
C SER A 100 3.29 -19.04 -9.41
N LEU A 101 2.20 -18.28 -9.58
CA LEU A 101 1.38 -18.31 -10.80
C LEU A 101 2.07 -17.66 -12.01
N LEU A 102 2.97 -16.70 -11.77
CA LEU A 102 3.75 -16.01 -12.81
C LEU A 102 5.04 -16.75 -13.15
N GLU A 103 5.52 -17.64 -12.28
CA GLU A 103 6.73 -18.41 -12.49
C GLU A 103 6.62 -19.28 -13.76
N GLY A 104 7.69 -19.30 -14.55
CA GLY A 104 7.73 -20.06 -15.81
C GLY A 104 7.04 -19.40 -17.00
N LEU A 105 6.45 -18.20 -16.85
CA LEU A 105 5.99 -17.45 -18.02
C LEU A 105 7.19 -16.95 -18.85
N PRO A 106 7.08 -16.93 -20.18
CA PRO A 106 8.18 -16.52 -21.05
C PRO A 106 8.48 -15.02 -20.89
N HIS A 107 9.73 -14.63 -21.18
CA HIS A 107 10.18 -13.25 -21.31
C HIS A 107 10.13 -12.41 -20.02
N ILE A 108 9.91 -13.03 -18.87
CA ILE A 108 9.91 -12.36 -17.58
C ILE A 108 10.72 -13.14 -16.54
N ARG A 109 11.24 -12.42 -15.57
CA ARG A 109 11.80 -12.97 -14.34
C ARG A 109 10.98 -12.47 -13.16
N VAL A 110 10.50 -13.41 -12.35
CA VAL A 110 9.69 -13.14 -11.17
C VAL A 110 10.56 -13.14 -9.92
N GLY A 111 10.31 -12.21 -9.03
CA GLY A 111 10.97 -12.11 -7.74
C GLY A 111 10.07 -11.41 -6.72
N LYS A 112 10.56 -11.31 -5.51
CA LYS A 112 9.91 -10.54 -4.43
C LYS A 112 10.80 -9.37 -4.06
N SER A 113 10.19 -8.24 -3.74
CA SER A 113 10.89 -7.05 -3.29
C SER A 113 10.21 -6.51 -2.04
N THR A 114 10.99 -6.16 -1.04
CA THR A 114 10.50 -5.43 0.12
C THR A 114 10.23 -3.97 -0.25
N ASP A 115 9.41 -3.31 0.55
CA ASP A 115 9.14 -1.88 0.40
C ASP A 115 10.40 -1.05 0.72
N GLU A 116 10.65 -0.02 -0.07
CA GLU A 116 11.73 0.95 0.16
C GLU A 116 11.65 1.64 1.53
N ALA A 117 10.44 1.74 2.10
CA ALA A 117 10.21 2.27 3.44
C ALA A 117 10.48 1.26 4.58
N GLY A 118 11.01 0.06 4.26
CA GLY A 118 11.36 -0.95 5.25
C GLY A 118 10.15 -1.63 5.92
N ARG A 119 9.00 -1.63 5.25
CA ARG A 119 7.81 -2.34 5.72
C ARG A 119 7.96 -3.85 5.50
N SER A 120 7.32 -4.64 6.36
CA SER A 120 7.37 -6.12 6.29
C SER A 120 6.52 -6.73 5.18
N ILE A 121 5.90 -5.92 4.33
CA ILE A 121 5.13 -6.37 3.16
C ILE A 121 6.06 -6.51 1.96
N SER A 122 6.02 -7.69 1.37
CA SER A 122 6.64 -7.94 0.08
C SER A 122 5.70 -7.52 -1.06
N ARG A 123 6.28 -7.29 -2.23
CA ARG A 123 5.58 -7.10 -3.50
C ARG A 123 6.09 -8.12 -4.50
N VAL A 124 5.27 -8.52 -5.44
CA VAL A 124 5.76 -9.27 -6.59
C VAL A 124 6.47 -8.31 -7.52
N ARG A 125 7.72 -8.61 -7.83
CA ARG A 125 8.55 -7.93 -8.81
C ARG A 125 8.62 -8.78 -10.07
N VAL A 126 8.31 -8.17 -11.20
CA VAL A 126 8.42 -8.79 -12.52
C VAL A 126 9.39 -7.96 -13.35
N ASP A 127 10.55 -8.51 -13.66
CA ASP A 127 11.50 -7.91 -14.59
C ASP A 127 11.22 -8.45 -15.99
N VAL A 128 10.96 -7.56 -16.93
CA VAL A 128 10.79 -7.90 -18.34
C VAL A 128 12.16 -8.10 -18.96
N LEU A 129 12.36 -9.27 -19.57
CA LEU A 129 13.67 -9.65 -20.12
C LEU A 129 13.90 -8.99 -21.48
N PRO A 130 15.17 -8.82 -21.90
CA PRO A 130 15.51 -8.16 -23.16
C PRO A 130 15.00 -8.87 -24.44
N ASP A 131 14.69 -10.15 -24.34
CA ASP A 131 14.12 -10.97 -25.43
C ASP A 131 12.58 -10.82 -25.54
N CYS A 132 11.96 -10.05 -24.65
CA CYS A 132 10.53 -9.79 -24.70
C CYS A 132 10.20 -8.86 -25.89
N PRO A 133 9.21 -9.20 -26.74
CA PRO A 133 8.77 -8.32 -27.81
C PRO A 133 8.06 -7.05 -27.33
N LEU A 134 7.69 -7.00 -26.04
CA LEU A 134 6.99 -5.89 -25.41
C LEU A 134 7.85 -5.28 -24.30
N THR A 135 7.79 -3.96 -24.19
CA THR A 135 8.36 -3.25 -23.06
C THR A 135 7.46 -3.39 -21.83
N ALA A 136 8.01 -3.17 -20.62
CA ALA A 136 7.20 -3.17 -19.38
C ALA A 136 6.09 -2.10 -19.43
N GLN A 137 6.33 -0.96 -20.09
CA GLN A 137 5.29 0.06 -20.33
C GLN A 137 4.14 -0.49 -21.16
N GLN A 138 4.44 -1.15 -22.29
CA GLN A 138 3.41 -1.74 -23.14
C GLN A 138 2.63 -2.85 -22.45
N ILE A 139 3.29 -3.66 -21.62
CA ILE A 139 2.62 -4.67 -20.79
C ILE A 139 1.70 -3.99 -19.78
N GLY A 140 2.18 -2.95 -19.08
CA GLY A 140 1.37 -2.17 -18.13
C GLY A 140 0.13 -1.55 -18.79
N ASP A 141 0.27 -0.99 -19.99
CA ASP A 141 -0.83 -0.38 -20.73
C ASP A 141 -1.87 -1.44 -21.19
N ARG A 142 -1.41 -2.61 -21.62
CA ARG A 142 -2.30 -3.76 -21.96
C ARG A 142 -3.00 -4.33 -20.73
N LEU A 143 -2.34 -4.34 -19.56
CA LEU A 143 -2.97 -4.72 -18.30
C LEU A 143 -4.10 -3.75 -17.93
N LYS A 144 -3.86 -2.44 -18.03
CA LYS A 144 -4.85 -1.39 -17.72
C LYS A 144 -6.03 -1.39 -18.69
N SER A 145 -5.79 -1.65 -19.97
CA SER A 145 -6.85 -1.67 -20.99
C SER A 145 -7.59 -3.01 -21.10
N GLY A 146 -7.23 -4.00 -20.28
CA GLY A 146 -7.83 -5.32 -20.31
C GLY A 146 -9.15 -5.45 -19.55
N ASN A 147 -9.72 -6.65 -19.59
CA ASN A 147 -10.88 -7.03 -18.78
C ASN A 147 -10.59 -8.35 -18.04
N PRO A 148 -10.44 -8.35 -16.70
CA PRO A 148 -10.46 -7.14 -15.86
C PRO A 148 -9.26 -6.22 -16.11
N ALA A 149 -9.44 -4.92 -15.85
CA ALA A 149 -8.36 -3.95 -15.86
C ALA A 149 -7.45 -4.14 -14.64
N VAL A 150 -6.14 -4.22 -14.86
CA VAL A 150 -5.15 -4.40 -13.80
C VAL A 150 -4.24 -3.19 -13.73
N PHE A 151 -4.24 -2.50 -12.59
CA PHE A 151 -3.37 -1.36 -12.34
C PHE A 151 -2.15 -1.77 -11.53
N THR A 152 -0.98 -1.41 -12.04
CA THR A 152 0.32 -1.74 -11.44
C THR A 152 0.97 -0.50 -10.81
N ARG A 153 2.08 -0.67 -10.12
CA ARG A 153 2.92 0.46 -9.71
C ARG A 153 3.86 0.82 -10.87
N ASP A 154 3.64 2.01 -11.44
CA ASP A 154 4.24 2.43 -12.71
C ASP A 154 5.63 3.05 -12.57
N HIS A 155 6.13 3.27 -11.35
CA HIS A 155 7.38 4.01 -11.09
C HIS A 155 8.63 3.42 -11.72
N PHE A 156 8.61 2.13 -12.09
CA PHE A 156 9.76 1.40 -12.61
C PHE A 156 9.51 0.79 -14.00
N LEU A 157 8.40 1.14 -14.67
CA LEU A 157 8.12 0.64 -16.02
C LEU A 157 9.18 1.08 -17.03
N ASN A 158 9.74 2.28 -16.84
CA ASN A 158 10.79 2.84 -17.68
C ASN A 158 12.13 2.08 -17.59
N VAL A 159 12.34 1.30 -16.54
CA VAL A 159 13.53 0.45 -16.34
C VAL A 159 13.21 -1.03 -16.49
N GLY A 160 12.06 -1.37 -17.08
CA GLY A 160 11.71 -2.75 -17.42
C GLY A 160 11.13 -3.56 -16.26
N THR A 161 10.70 -2.93 -15.17
CA THR A 161 10.20 -3.63 -13.99
C THR A 161 8.74 -3.25 -13.68
N ILE A 162 7.93 -4.26 -13.38
CA ILE A 162 6.52 -4.13 -12.98
C ILE A 162 6.40 -4.61 -11.53
N PHE A 163 5.68 -3.86 -10.70
CA PHE A 163 5.39 -4.27 -9.32
C PHE A 163 3.89 -4.47 -9.10
N PHE A 164 3.54 -5.59 -8.47
CA PHE A 164 2.20 -5.86 -7.96
C PHE A 164 2.20 -5.75 -6.44
N ASP A 165 1.33 -4.90 -5.92
CA ASP A 165 1.17 -4.64 -4.50
C ASP A 165 -0.01 -5.47 -3.96
N PRO A 166 0.17 -6.30 -2.91
CA PRO A 166 -0.89 -7.18 -2.43
C PRO A 166 -2.02 -6.46 -1.70
N ARG A 167 -1.79 -5.25 -1.20
CA ARG A 167 -2.72 -4.54 -0.31
C ARG A 167 -4.11 -4.28 -0.88
N PRO A 168 -4.27 -3.90 -2.17
CA PRO A 168 -5.59 -3.71 -2.76
C PRO A 168 -6.20 -4.99 -3.35
N MET A 169 -5.48 -6.14 -3.31
CA MET A 169 -5.94 -7.37 -3.95
C MET A 169 -7.05 -8.04 -3.13
N LEU A 170 -8.05 -8.51 -3.84
CA LEU A 170 -9.15 -9.31 -3.34
C LEU A 170 -8.94 -10.80 -3.66
N PRO A 171 -9.69 -11.72 -3.02
CA PRO A 171 -9.67 -13.13 -3.39
C PRO A 171 -9.95 -13.34 -4.89
N GLY A 172 -9.06 -14.07 -5.58
CA GLY A 172 -9.14 -14.31 -7.02
C GLY A 172 -8.35 -13.34 -7.90
N ASP A 173 -7.89 -12.20 -7.38
CA ASP A 173 -7.14 -11.22 -8.18
C ASP A 173 -5.78 -11.75 -8.61
N ALA A 174 -5.12 -12.56 -7.80
CA ALA A 174 -3.84 -13.17 -8.19
C ALA A 174 -3.97 -14.05 -9.43
N GLU A 175 -5.03 -14.85 -9.51
CA GLU A 175 -5.36 -15.69 -10.66
C GLU A 175 -5.72 -14.86 -11.90
N ALA A 176 -6.52 -13.81 -11.71
CA ALA A 176 -6.89 -12.89 -12.78
C ALA A 176 -5.67 -12.17 -13.36
N ILE A 177 -4.79 -11.65 -12.52
CA ILE A 177 -3.53 -11.01 -12.92
C ILE A 177 -2.66 -12.01 -13.71
N ALA A 178 -2.49 -13.23 -13.18
CA ALA A 178 -1.67 -14.25 -13.84
C ALA A 178 -2.25 -14.66 -15.21
N ALA A 179 -3.56 -14.80 -15.33
CA ALA A 179 -4.24 -15.07 -16.60
C ALA A 179 -3.99 -13.95 -17.61
N ARG A 180 -4.13 -12.69 -17.21
CA ARG A 180 -3.88 -11.53 -18.06
C ARG A 180 -2.42 -11.43 -18.49
N MET A 181 -1.47 -11.65 -17.56
CA MET A 181 -0.04 -11.68 -17.89
C MET A 181 0.28 -12.76 -18.91
N LYS A 182 -0.29 -13.96 -18.73
CA LYS A 182 -0.11 -15.10 -19.67
C LYS A 182 -0.65 -14.80 -21.06
N GLU A 183 -1.81 -14.15 -21.15
CA GLU A 183 -2.41 -13.72 -22.42
C GLU A 183 -1.51 -12.70 -23.13
N ILE A 184 -1.04 -11.67 -22.42
CA ILE A 184 -0.21 -10.60 -22.97
C ILE A 184 1.15 -11.10 -23.47
N LEU A 185 1.76 -12.07 -22.76
CA LEU A 185 3.10 -12.58 -23.06
C LEU A 185 3.11 -13.69 -24.10
N LYS A 186 1.96 -14.32 -24.42
CA LYS A 186 1.86 -15.39 -25.42
C LYS A 186 1.32 -14.91 -26.78
N GLY A 187 0.68 -13.74 -26.81
CA GLY A 187 0.06 -13.19 -27.98
C GLY A 187 0.86 -12.18 -28.68
#